data_72299b5f0789a6f13257627b2595b189
#
_entry.id   72299b5f0789a6f13257627b2595b189
#
_cell.length_a   1.000
_cell.length_b   1.000
_cell.length_c   1.000
_cell.angle_alpha   90.00
_cell.angle_beta   90.00
_cell.angle_gamma   90.00
#
_symmetry.space_group_name_H-M   'P 1'
#
loop_
_entity.id
_entity.type
_entity.pdbx_description
1 polymer ?
#
loop_
_entity_poly.entity_id
_entity_poly.type
_entity_poly.pdbx_seq_one_letter_code
_entity_poly.pdbx_strand_id
1 'polypeptide(L)'
;GQIWVAILTVALAAFYVGHIYYCLARRVADRELLISFIGLASFFVTITLPLLLSDQWITVSWSLQALVMLWMAGKLRSAFLQQVAYLLYLIVLVRFCFIDLPGQYGMAMDSEQPFGDFLFGLLERVISFGIPIASLALAFKLIEKPAPASPLACDAGNDVPLWLKDNWLLQATLIIAAGMLFIVLQLELYRSFGYLYPPLQLPVLTLVWLAISLLLLLRYLATPGTWLLQAMRLFVIGVVLKLLFFDLPSWDLNLGQIASNDSVLTLRYGGAYSFQLALMRLLDFAAIIGFLLFAYRRLSTNNEDTGNIRQWLGGAALVLLFTFLSLEINSLLSQYVPGLRSGGVSILWSIFGLSLVFAGIKRQISALRLVGLALFALVAWKVFFIDLARLDQIYRIIAFIVLGMLALGGAFFYMRYQQTFIGKPADGKSS
;
A
#
# COMPACT_ATOMS: atom_id res chain seq x y z
N GLY A 1 -8.02 10.80 43.72
CA GLY A 1 -9.10 11.66 43.16
C GLY A 1 -9.88 11.04 42.03
N GLN A 2 -9.22 10.30 41.09
CA GLN A 2 -9.84 9.81 39.85
C GLN A 2 -10.93 8.74 40.11
N ILE A 3 -10.74 7.82 41.05
CA ILE A 3 -11.70 6.78 41.37
C ILE A 3 -13.07 7.33 41.83
N TRP A 4 -13.07 8.40 42.64
CA TRP A 4 -14.31 9.04 43.08
C TRP A 4 -15.07 9.71 41.93
N VAL A 5 -14.36 10.31 40.99
CA VAL A 5 -14.97 10.89 39.78
C VAL A 5 -15.57 9.80 38.91
N ALA A 6 -14.87 8.67 38.73
CA ALA A 6 -15.38 7.52 38.00
C ALA A 6 -16.64 6.92 38.62
N ILE A 7 -16.67 6.75 39.97
CA ILE A 7 -17.86 6.27 40.71
C ILE A 7 -19.03 7.25 40.52
N LEU A 8 -18.80 8.55 40.57
CA LEU A 8 -19.85 9.54 40.37
C LEU A 8 -20.42 9.49 38.94
N THR A 9 -19.55 9.42 37.94
CA THR A 9 -20.00 9.34 36.53
C THR A 9 -20.74 8.04 36.21
N VAL A 10 -20.33 6.89 36.79
CA VAL A 10 -21.08 5.64 36.72
C VAL A 10 -22.45 5.75 37.36
N ALA A 11 -22.51 6.35 38.57
CA ALA A 11 -23.77 6.55 39.29
C ALA A 11 -24.74 7.42 38.47
N LEU A 12 -24.26 8.49 37.84
CA LEU A 12 -25.05 9.35 36.97
C LEU A 12 -25.51 8.62 35.71
N ALA A 13 -24.65 7.84 35.07
CA ALA A 13 -25.03 7.02 33.93
C ALA A 13 -26.14 6.03 34.33
N ALA A 14 -25.96 5.30 35.44
CA ALA A 14 -26.95 4.35 35.96
C ALA A 14 -28.29 5.03 36.31
N PHE A 15 -28.23 6.23 36.89
CA PHE A 15 -29.40 7.04 37.17
C PHE A 15 -30.22 7.34 35.90
N TYR A 16 -29.60 7.81 34.85
CA TYR A 16 -30.28 8.08 33.57
C TYR A 16 -30.79 6.84 32.91
N VAL A 17 -30.03 5.73 32.91
CA VAL A 17 -30.50 4.43 32.43
C VAL A 17 -31.70 3.94 33.20
N GLY A 18 -31.71 4.09 34.53
CA GLY A 18 -32.86 3.81 35.41
C GLY A 18 -34.11 4.63 35.05
N HIS A 19 -33.94 5.90 34.72
CA HIS A 19 -35.05 6.76 34.24
C HIS A 19 -35.56 6.32 32.85
N ILE A 20 -34.69 5.94 31.93
CA ILE A 20 -35.11 5.36 30.66
C ILE A 20 -35.96 4.12 30.89
N TYR A 21 -35.51 3.19 31.77
CA TYR A 21 -36.25 1.98 32.10
C TYR A 21 -37.61 2.32 32.73
N TYR A 22 -37.65 3.28 33.71
CA TYR A 22 -38.86 3.72 34.36
C TYR A 22 -39.88 4.31 33.35
N CYS A 23 -39.44 5.19 32.46
CA CYS A 23 -40.28 5.78 31.42
C CYS A 23 -40.86 4.69 30.48
N LEU A 24 -40.01 3.73 30.06
CA LEU A 24 -40.45 2.61 29.21
C LEU A 24 -41.46 1.69 29.95
N ALA A 25 -41.21 1.36 31.23
CA ALA A 25 -42.09 0.51 32.06
C ALA A 25 -43.43 1.17 32.32
N ARG A 26 -43.47 2.47 32.53
CA ARG A 26 -44.69 3.25 32.74
C ARG A 26 -45.39 3.71 31.46
N ARG A 27 -44.86 3.33 30.28
CA ARG A 27 -45.38 3.75 28.96
C ARG A 27 -45.53 5.26 28.83
N VAL A 28 -44.63 6.01 29.47
CA VAL A 28 -44.51 7.45 29.25
C VAL A 28 -43.91 7.65 27.85
N ALA A 29 -44.77 7.98 26.88
CA ALA A 29 -44.39 8.00 25.46
C ALA A 29 -43.82 9.38 25.03
N ASP A 30 -43.07 10.05 25.93
CA ASP A 30 -42.36 11.29 25.55
C ASP A 30 -41.03 10.96 24.91
N ARG A 31 -40.99 11.09 23.59
CA ARG A 31 -39.83 10.78 22.75
C ARG A 31 -38.66 11.74 23.04
N GLU A 32 -38.91 13.02 23.21
CA GLU A 32 -37.87 14.03 23.43
C GLU A 32 -37.17 13.83 24.78
N LEU A 33 -37.93 13.51 25.81
CA LEU A 33 -37.43 13.15 27.11
C LEU A 33 -36.56 11.89 27.06
N LEU A 34 -36.99 10.89 26.35
CA LEU A 34 -36.23 9.63 26.18
C LEU A 34 -34.92 9.88 25.45
N ILE A 35 -34.93 10.65 24.36
CA ILE A 35 -33.71 11.03 23.62
C ILE A 35 -32.73 11.80 24.50
N SER A 36 -33.24 12.71 25.33
CA SER A 36 -32.40 13.49 26.23
C SER A 36 -31.74 12.60 27.29
N PHE A 37 -32.48 11.67 27.90
CA PHE A 37 -31.91 10.72 28.88
C PHE A 37 -30.89 9.77 28.24
N ILE A 38 -31.12 9.29 27.01
CA ILE A 38 -30.17 8.47 26.28
C ILE A 38 -28.90 9.27 25.97
N GLY A 39 -29.04 10.51 25.53
CA GLY A 39 -27.90 11.39 25.29
C GLY A 39 -27.06 11.63 26.53
N LEU A 40 -27.71 11.93 27.67
CA LEU A 40 -27.01 12.13 28.94
C LEU A 40 -26.38 10.87 29.46
N ALA A 41 -27.07 9.73 29.43
CA ALA A 41 -26.50 8.44 29.80
C ALA A 41 -25.25 8.12 28.98
N SER A 42 -25.34 8.31 27.67
CA SER A 42 -24.21 8.08 26.76
C SER A 42 -23.04 9.04 27.07
N PHE A 43 -23.30 10.30 27.32
CA PHE A 43 -22.27 11.30 27.68
C PHE A 43 -21.52 10.87 28.95
N PHE A 44 -22.22 10.48 30.00
CA PHE A 44 -21.59 10.01 31.24
C PHE A 44 -20.80 8.71 31.03
N VAL A 45 -21.31 7.75 30.26
CA VAL A 45 -20.58 6.53 29.90
C VAL A 45 -19.30 6.88 29.14
N THR A 46 -19.36 7.79 28.16
CA THR A 46 -18.20 8.21 27.36
C THR A 46 -17.07 8.77 28.23
N ILE A 47 -17.40 9.56 29.25
CA ILE A 47 -16.41 10.10 30.19
C ILE A 47 -15.93 9.05 31.19
N THR A 48 -16.79 8.13 31.60
CA THR A 48 -16.45 7.10 32.58
C THR A 48 -15.40 6.10 32.01
N LEU A 49 -15.52 5.74 30.75
CA LEU A 49 -14.67 4.71 30.15
C LEU A 49 -13.17 5.04 30.23
N PRO A 50 -12.69 6.25 29.90
CA PRO A 50 -11.27 6.61 30.08
C PRO A 50 -10.77 6.62 31.52
N LEU A 51 -11.68 6.74 32.48
CA LEU A 51 -11.32 6.75 33.91
C LEU A 51 -11.17 5.36 34.53
N LEU A 52 -11.81 4.36 33.93
CA LEU A 52 -11.86 2.99 34.43
C LEU A 52 -11.06 1.99 33.61
N LEU A 53 -10.91 2.22 32.32
CA LEU A 53 -10.26 1.29 31.38
C LEU A 53 -8.80 1.69 31.14
N SER A 54 -7.98 0.68 30.89
CA SER A 54 -6.63 0.91 30.34
C SER A 54 -6.73 1.51 28.92
N ASP A 55 -5.70 2.25 28.53
CA ASP A 55 -5.67 3.04 27.30
C ASP A 55 -6.09 2.25 26.05
N GLN A 56 -5.74 0.97 25.99
CA GLN A 56 -6.03 0.07 24.88
C GLN A 56 -7.53 -0.22 24.67
N TRP A 57 -8.33 -0.26 25.73
CA TRP A 57 -9.73 -0.60 25.69
C TRP A 57 -10.69 0.58 25.53
N ILE A 58 -10.19 1.79 25.63
CA ILE A 58 -11.00 3.01 25.49
C ILE A 58 -11.60 3.09 24.09
N THR A 59 -10.78 2.91 23.05
CA THR A 59 -11.21 2.98 21.66
C THR A 59 -12.20 1.88 21.30
N VAL A 60 -11.99 0.67 21.83
CA VAL A 60 -12.93 -0.45 21.68
C VAL A 60 -14.29 -0.07 22.28
N SER A 61 -14.31 0.43 23.49
CA SER A 61 -15.54 0.78 24.21
C SER A 61 -16.30 1.92 23.53
N TRP A 62 -15.59 2.98 23.12
CA TRP A 62 -16.21 4.10 22.39
C TRP A 62 -16.76 3.70 21.02
N SER A 63 -16.08 2.78 20.31
CA SER A 63 -16.58 2.30 19.03
C SER A 63 -17.86 1.48 19.16
N LEU A 64 -17.96 0.63 20.21
CA LEU A 64 -19.18 -0.13 20.50
C LEU A 64 -20.31 0.81 20.96
N GLN A 65 -19.98 1.82 21.76
CA GLN A 65 -20.95 2.82 22.18
C GLN A 65 -21.51 3.62 21.00
N ALA A 66 -20.65 4.05 20.07
CA ALA A 66 -21.07 4.74 18.86
C ALA A 66 -22.00 3.86 18.01
N LEU A 67 -21.70 2.56 17.88
CA LEU A 67 -22.55 1.60 17.18
C LEU A 67 -23.94 1.47 17.82
N VAL A 68 -23.99 1.34 19.14
CA VAL A 68 -25.26 1.24 19.90
C VAL A 68 -26.07 2.52 19.72
N MET A 69 -25.42 3.69 19.83
CA MET A 69 -26.09 4.98 19.62
C MET A 69 -26.64 5.13 18.19
N LEU A 70 -25.89 4.70 17.18
CA LEU A 70 -26.35 4.73 15.80
C LEU A 70 -27.55 3.79 15.58
N TRP A 71 -27.53 2.62 16.17
CA TRP A 71 -28.65 1.68 16.13
C TRP A 71 -29.91 2.26 16.81
N MET A 72 -29.75 2.88 17.99
CA MET A 72 -30.85 3.55 18.70
C MET A 72 -31.37 4.75 17.91
N ALA A 73 -30.48 5.52 17.28
CA ALA A 73 -30.85 6.65 16.43
C ALA A 73 -31.77 6.20 15.28
N GLY A 74 -31.47 5.06 14.66
CA GLY A 74 -32.32 4.48 13.62
C GLY A 74 -33.70 4.08 14.14
N LYS A 75 -33.76 3.45 15.33
CA LYS A 75 -35.03 3.04 15.96
C LYS A 75 -35.91 4.20 16.41
N LEU A 76 -35.32 5.25 16.94
CA LEU A 76 -36.02 6.44 17.44
C LEU A 76 -36.18 7.54 16.37
N ARG A 77 -35.63 7.35 15.17
CA ARG A 77 -35.56 8.36 14.08
C ARG A 77 -35.04 9.71 14.58
N SER A 78 -34.01 9.70 15.44
CA SER A 78 -33.45 10.89 16.05
C SER A 78 -32.19 11.35 15.32
N ALA A 79 -32.25 12.50 14.66
CA ALA A 79 -31.10 13.14 14.03
C ALA A 79 -30.02 13.52 15.05
N PHE A 80 -30.41 13.94 16.24
CA PHE A 80 -29.48 14.29 17.31
C PHE A 80 -28.61 13.09 17.71
N LEU A 81 -29.20 11.95 18.04
CA LEU A 81 -28.45 10.73 18.38
C LEU A 81 -27.55 10.27 17.26
N GLN A 82 -27.98 10.43 16.01
CA GLN A 82 -27.18 10.08 14.84
C GLN A 82 -25.95 10.99 14.71
N GLN A 83 -26.10 12.30 14.92
CA GLN A 83 -24.97 13.25 14.89
C GLN A 83 -23.98 12.97 16.02
N VAL A 84 -24.46 12.67 17.22
CA VAL A 84 -23.59 12.32 18.36
C VAL A 84 -22.84 11.00 18.08
N ALA A 85 -23.48 10.00 17.47
CA ALA A 85 -22.82 8.77 17.07
C ALA A 85 -21.69 9.03 16.06
N TYR A 86 -21.94 9.88 15.06
CA TYR A 86 -20.91 10.25 14.06
C TYR A 86 -19.75 11.03 14.69
N LEU A 87 -20.04 11.96 15.60
CA LEU A 87 -19.02 12.66 16.35
C LEU A 87 -18.15 11.69 17.15
N LEU A 88 -18.78 10.72 17.81
CA LEU A 88 -18.06 9.71 18.58
C LEU A 88 -17.19 8.81 17.65
N TYR A 89 -17.69 8.40 16.48
CA TYR A 89 -16.87 7.70 15.49
C TYR A 89 -15.70 8.55 15.00
N LEU A 90 -15.87 9.85 14.81
CA LEU A 90 -14.77 10.76 14.45
C LEU A 90 -13.69 10.79 15.54
N ILE A 91 -14.10 10.89 16.80
CA ILE A 91 -13.18 10.84 17.95
C ILE A 91 -12.44 9.49 18.02
N VAL A 92 -13.17 8.38 17.81
CA VAL A 92 -12.60 7.03 17.72
C VAL A 92 -11.56 6.95 16.60
N LEU A 93 -11.86 7.48 15.41
CA LEU A 93 -10.94 7.48 14.28
C LEU A 93 -9.65 8.29 14.56
N VAL A 94 -9.81 9.48 15.13
CA VAL A 94 -8.67 10.33 15.51
C VAL A 94 -7.80 9.63 16.55
N ARG A 95 -8.40 9.09 17.61
CA ARG A 95 -7.67 8.35 18.65
C ARG A 95 -6.97 7.12 18.06
N PHE A 96 -7.67 6.33 17.26
CA PHE A 96 -7.13 5.15 16.58
C PHE A 96 -5.88 5.48 15.76
N CYS A 97 -5.94 6.54 14.92
CA CYS A 97 -4.83 6.90 14.04
C CYS A 97 -3.65 7.55 14.76
N PHE A 98 -3.90 8.42 15.75
CA PHE A 98 -2.85 9.26 16.34
C PHE A 98 -2.35 8.77 17.71
N ILE A 99 -3.11 7.94 18.41
CA ILE A 99 -2.74 7.45 19.74
C ILE A 99 -2.51 5.94 19.71
N ASP A 100 -3.51 5.15 19.27
CA ASP A 100 -3.45 3.71 19.42
C ASP A 100 -2.47 3.06 18.43
N LEU A 101 -2.49 3.45 17.15
CA LEU A 101 -1.55 2.93 16.16
C LEU A 101 -0.09 3.24 16.52
N PRO A 102 0.31 4.50 16.79
CA PRO A 102 1.68 4.80 17.20
C PRO A 102 2.06 4.13 18.53
N GLY A 103 1.13 4.07 19.49
CA GLY A 103 1.37 3.45 20.79
C GLY A 103 1.68 1.96 20.71
N GLN A 104 0.98 1.22 19.83
CA GLN A 104 1.15 -0.23 19.68
C GLN A 104 2.24 -0.64 18.70
N TYR A 105 2.44 0.11 17.62
CA TYR A 105 3.38 -0.24 16.55
C TYR A 105 4.63 0.65 16.51
N GLY A 106 4.66 1.76 17.23
CA GLY A 106 5.81 2.69 17.25
C GLY A 106 6.99 2.21 18.09
N MET A 107 6.80 1.23 18.97
CA MET A 107 7.88 0.65 19.77
C MET A 107 8.62 -0.42 18.96
N ALA A 108 9.96 -0.39 19.06
CA ALA A 108 10.79 -1.44 18.51
C ALA A 108 10.39 -2.80 19.12
N MET A 109 10.35 -3.82 18.28
CA MET A 109 10.01 -5.16 18.72
C MET A 109 11.24 -5.81 19.36
N ASP A 110 11.06 -6.35 20.55
CA ASP A 110 12.07 -7.20 21.17
C ASP A 110 12.03 -8.58 20.49
N SER A 111 13.07 -8.87 19.72
CA SER A 111 13.19 -10.13 18.98
C SER A 111 13.42 -11.35 19.87
N GLU A 112 13.74 -11.15 21.16
CA GLU A 112 14.00 -12.21 22.12
C GLU A 112 12.74 -12.62 22.94
N GLN A 113 11.57 -12.04 22.66
CA GLN A 113 10.34 -12.38 23.38
C GLN A 113 9.96 -13.85 23.19
N PRO A 114 9.47 -14.54 24.26
CA PRO A 114 8.91 -15.88 24.14
C PRO A 114 7.73 -15.92 23.16
N PHE A 115 7.61 -17.02 22.41
CA PHE A 115 6.53 -17.16 21.41
C PHE A 115 5.12 -17.01 22.02
N GLY A 116 4.93 -17.46 23.28
CA GLY A 116 3.66 -17.31 24.01
C GLY A 116 3.26 -15.84 24.21
N ASP A 117 4.20 -15.00 24.61
CA ASP A 117 3.97 -13.57 24.85
C ASP A 117 3.72 -12.84 23.53
N PHE A 118 4.44 -13.22 22.48
CA PHE A 118 4.17 -12.73 21.11
C PHE A 118 2.75 -13.03 20.66
N LEU A 119 2.29 -14.30 20.82
CA LEU A 119 0.95 -14.75 20.41
C LEU A 119 -0.14 -14.04 21.22
N PHE A 120 0.07 -13.88 22.53
CA PHE A 120 -0.88 -13.17 23.38
C PHE A 120 -0.99 -11.70 22.98
N GLY A 121 0.14 -11.02 22.75
CA GLY A 121 0.15 -9.65 22.26
C GLY A 121 -0.46 -9.49 20.87
N LEU A 122 -0.31 -10.48 19.98
CA LEU A 122 -0.98 -10.52 18.68
C LEU A 122 -2.49 -10.59 18.83
N LEU A 123 -2.99 -11.50 19.67
CA LEU A 123 -4.42 -11.63 19.95
C LEU A 123 -5.01 -10.35 20.55
N GLU A 124 -4.30 -9.75 21.49
CA GLU A 124 -4.72 -8.49 22.11
C GLU A 124 -4.84 -7.38 21.06
N ARG A 125 -3.86 -7.22 20.16
CA ARG A 125 -3.90 -6.24 19.06
C ARG A 125 -5.03 -6.52 18.07
N VAL A 126 -5.20 -7.79 17.67
CA VAL A 126 -6.29 -8.18 16.75
C VAL A 126 -7.66 -7.86 17.35
N ILE A 127 -7.85 -8.03 18.65
CA ILE A 127 -9.09 -7.69 19.32
C ILE A 127 -9.25 -6.18 19.45
N SER A 128 -8.23 -5.48 19.95
CA SER A 128 -8.28 -4.02 20.20
C SER A 128 -8.48 -3.20 18.93
N PHE A 129 -7.89 -3.60 17.80
CA PHE A 129 -8.09 -2.94 16.51
C PHE A 129 -9.24 -3.53 15.69
N GLY A 130 -9.48 -4.83 15.80
CA GLY A 130 -10.53 -5.52 15.05
C GLY A 130 -11.94 -5.11 15.44
N ILE A 131 -12.22 -4.90 16.73
CA ILE A 131 -13.55 -4.50 17.21
C ILE A 131 -13.95 -3.11 16.69
N PRO A 132 -13.13 -2.04 16.76
CA PRO A 132 -13.46 -0.75 16.16
C PRO A 132 -13.72 -0.82 14.65
N ILE A 133 -12.93 -1.59 13.92
CA ILE A 133 -13.10 -1.79 12.47
C ILE A 133 -14.41 -2.53 12.19
N ALA A 134 -14.69 -3.61 12.92
CA ALA A 134 -15.95 -4.36 12.80
C ALA A 134 -17.17 -3.50 13.17
N SER A 135 -17.06 -2.69 14.23
CA SER A 135 -18.08 -1.72 14.61
C SER A 135 -18.40 -0.74 13.49
N LEU A 136 -17.38 -0.18 12.82
CA LEU A 136 -17.55 0.72 11.69
C LEU A 136 -18.15 0.01 10.46
N ALA A 137 -17.75 -1.23 10.20
CA ALA A 137 -18.33 -2.06 9.13
C ALA A 137 -19.82 -2.40 9.40
N LEU A 138 -20.21 -2.59 10.66
CA LEU A 138 -21.60 -2.76 11.05
C LEU A 138 -22.37 -1.45 10.97
N ALA A 139 -21.76 -0.32 11.32
CA ALA A 139 -22.34 1.00 11.15
C ALA A 139 -22.69 1.27 9.69
N PHE A 140 -21.83 0.88 8.73
CA PHE A 140 -22.15 0.93 7.31
C PHE A 140 -23.46 0.23 6.98
N LYS A 141 -23.67 -1.00 7.48
CA LYS A 141 -24.92 -1.74 7.26
C LYS A 141 -26.14 -1.07 7.90
N LEU A 142 -25.96 -0.44 9.08
CA LEU A 142 -27.05 0.29 9.75
C LEU A 142 -27.42 1.58 9.01
N ILE A 143 -26.46 2.22 8.35
CA ILE A 143 -26.72 3.40 7.50
C ILE A 143 -27.39 2.98 6.19
N GLU A 144 -26.94 1.89 5.57
CA GLU A 144 -27.52 1.34 4.33
C GLU A 144 -28.96 0.85 4.53
N LYS A 145 -29.19 0.12 5.64
CA LYS A 145 -30.50 -0.45 5.99
C LYS A 145 -30.83 -0.07 7.43
N PRO A 146 -31.43 1.11 7.64
CA PRO A 146 -31.78 1.54 8.99
C PRO A 146 -32.76 0.55 9.64
N ALA A 147 -32.59 0.35 10.95
CA ALA A 147 -33.45 -0.53 11.73
C ALA A 147 -34.93 -0.12 11.63
N PRO A 148 -35.88 -1.08 11.62
CA PRO A 148 -37.30 -0.76 11.58
C PRO A 148 -37.67 0.17 12.73
N ALA A 149 -38.41 1.24 12.42
CA ALA A 149 -38.78 2.26 13.39
C ALA A 149 -39.61 1.64 14.55
N SER A 150 -39.33 2.10 15.76
CA SER A 150 -40.15 1.75 16.94
C SER A 150 -41.51 2.41 16.83
N PRO A 151 -42.56 1.84 17.45
CA PRO A 151 -43.86 2.49 17.59
C PRO A 151 -43.83 3.90 18.22
N LEU A 152 -42.77 4.19 18.99
CA LEU A 152 -42.50 5.50 19.58
C LEU A 152 -41.98 6.55 18.58
N ALA A 153 -41.70 6.17 17.33
CA ALA A 153 -41.17 7.05 16.29
C ALA A 153 -42.27 7.72 15.44
N CYS A 154 -43.52 7.68 15.90
CA CYS A 154 -44.63 8.31 15.17
C CYS A 154 -44.38 9.81 14.96
N ASP A 155 -44.52 10.24 13.70
CA ASP A 155 -44.63 11.63 13.23
C ASP A 155 -43.47 12.61 13.43
N ALA A 156 -42.28 12.14 13.66
CA ALA A 156 -41.11 13.00 13.49
C ALA A 156 -40.94 13.29 11.98
N GLY A 157 -41.23 14.52 11.57
CA GLY A 157 -40.91 14.98 10.23
C GLY A 157 -39.47 14.66 9.86
N ASN A 158 -39.20 14.44 8.59
CA ASN A 158 -37.90 14.09 8.02
C ASN A 158 -36.88 15.25 8.19
N ASP A 159 -36.55 15.64 9.42
CA ASP A 159 -35.57 16.67 9.73
C ASP A 159 -34.11 16.12 9.67
N VAL A 160 -33.88 15.10 8.85
CA VAL A 160 -32.51 14.65 8.55
C VAL A 160 -31.88 15.70 7.65
N PRO A 161 -30.77 16.34 8.08
CA PRO A 161 -30.07 17.31 7.26
C PRO A 161 -29.76 16.74 5.87
N LEU A 162 -29.91 17.57 4.82
CA LEU A 162 -29.72 17.15 3.43
C LEU A 162 -28.37 16.49 3.16
N TRP A 163 -27.31 16.93 3.85
CA TRP A 163 -25.96 16.37 3.74
C TRP A 163 -25.82 14.95 4.34
N LEU A 164 -26.77 14.49 5.17
CA LEU A 164 -26.84 13.13 5.71
C LEU A 164 -27.61 12.16 4.79
N LYS A 165 -28.34 12.67 3.80
CA LYS A 165 -29.07 11.88 2.80
C LYS A 165 -28.18 11.39 1.65
N ASP A 166 -27.00 11.98 1.48
CA ASP A 166 -26.12 11.67 0.36
C ASP A 166 -25.37 10.36 0.57
N ASN A 167 -25.28 9.57 -0.49
CA ASN A 167 -24.54 8.31 -0.53
C ASN A 167 -23.03 8.45 -0.22
N TRP A 168 -22.50 9.69 -0.16
CA TRP A 168 -21.10 9.94 0.15
C TRP A 168 -20.70 9.48 1.56
N LEU A 169 -21.58 9.64 2.56
CA LEU A 169 -21.31 9.22 3.94
C LEU A 169 -21.19 7.70 4.03
N LEU A 170 -22.05 6.99 3.30
CA LEU A 170 -21.99 5.54 3.20
C LEU A 170 -20.68 5.08 2.57
N GLN A 171 -20.29 5.70 1.47
CA GLN A 171 -19.03 5.42 0.78
C GLN A 171 -17.81 5.76 1.67
N ALA A 172 -17.84 6.91 2.33
CA ALA A 172 -16.78 7.32 3.25
C ALA A 172 -16.59 6.31 4.40
N THR A 173 -17.70 5.85 5.03
CA THR A 173 -17.65 4.85 6.11
C THR A 173 -17.00 3.56 5.65
N LEU A 174 -17.36 3.08 4.45
CA LEU A 174 -16.78 1.86 3.88
C LEU A 174 -15.28 2.03 3.57
N ILE A 175 -14.91 3.16 2.96
CA ILE A 175 -13.52 3.46 2.61
C ILE A 175 -12.67 3.58 3.89
N ILE A 176 -13.18 4.24 4.92
CA ILE A 176 -12.49 4.38 6.20
C ILE A 176 -12.31 3.01 6.87
N ALA A 177 -13.36 2.18 6.95
CA ALA A 177 -13.27 0.85 7.53
C ALA A 177 -12.28 -0.05 6.77
N ALA A 178 -12.33 -0.04 5.44
CA ALA A 178 -11.40 -0.77 4.59
C ALA A 178 -9.95 -0.26 4.74
N GLY A 179 -9.77 1.06 4.83
CA GLY A 179 -8.47 1.70 5.05
C GLY A 179 -7.87 1.34 6.42
N MET A 180 -8.67 1.41 7.49
CA MET A 180 -8.24 0.98 8.82
C MET A 180 -7.84 -0.49 8.84
N LEU A 181 -8.64 -1.37 8.25
CA LEU A 181 -8.33 -2.80 8.14
C LEU A 181 -7.02 -3.02 7.37
N PHE A 182 -6.86 -2.31 6.26
CA PHE A 182 -5.66 -2.43 5.43
C PHE A 182 -4.39 -1.98 6.18
N ILE A 183 -4.44 -0.83 6.88
CA ILE A 183 -3.31 -0.31 7.66
C ILE A 183 -2.94 -1.28 8.78
N VAL A 184 -3.92 -1.74 9.57
CA VAL A 184 -3.67 -2.69 10.67
C VAL A 184 -3.11 -4.00 10.14
N LEU A 185 -3.66 -4.54 9.04
CA LEU A 185 -3.15 -5.74 8.40
C LEU A 185 -1.68 -5.58 7.97
N GLN A 186 -1.34 -4.44 7.36
CA GLN A 186 0.05 -4.16 6.95
C GLN A 186 1.00 -4.09 8.15
N LEU A 187 0.63 -3.37 9.19
CA LEU A 187 1.44 -3.22 10.39
C LEU A 187 1.59 -4.54 11.15
N GLU A 188 0.51 -5.33 11.27
CA GLU A 188 0.56 -6.62 11.94
C GLU A 188 1.40 -7.64 11.17
N LEU A 189 1.26 -7.71 9.84
CA LEU A 189 2.10 -8.56 9.00
C LEU A 189 3.57 -8.13 9.08
N TYR A 190 3.86 -6.82 9.02
CA TYR A 190 5.21 -6.31 9.18
C TYR A 190 5.83 -6.76 10.50
N ARG A 191 5.08 -6.63 11.61
CA ARG A 191 5.53 -7.04 12.95
C ARG A 191 5.66 -8.55 13.07
N SER A 192 4.67 -9.31 12.61
CA SER A 192 4.63 -10.78 12.72
C SER A 192 5.74 -11.44 11.92
N PHE A 193 5.97 -11.01 10.69
CA PHE A 193 7.07 -11.54 9.87
C PHE A 193 8.44 -11.02 10.32
N GLY A 194 8.51 -9.83 10.89
CA GLY A 194 9.72 -9.34 11.57
C GLY A 194 10.16 -10.23 12.73
N TYR A 195 9.20 -10.83 13.46
CA TYR A 195 9.47 -11.79 14.51
C TYR A 195 9.76 -13.20 13.98
N LEU A 196 8.90 -13.72 13.09
CA LEU A 196 8.97 -15.10 12.62
C LEU A 196 10.13 -15.34 11.64
N TYR A 197 10.26 -14.48 10.63
CA TYR A 197 11.26 -14.60 9.59
C TYR A 197 11.52 -13.25 8.90
N PRO A 198 12.46 -12.44 9.40
CA PRO A 198 12.71 -11.09 8.91
C PRO A 198 12.91 -10.95 7.39
N PRO A 199 13.58 -11.90 6.69
CA PRO A 199 13.77 -11.77 5.24
C PRO A 199 12.46 -11.76 4.43
N LEU A 200 11.38 -12.37 4.95
CA LEU A 200 10.07 -12.44 4.27
C LEU A 200 9.18 -11.23 4.57
N GLN A 201 9.56 -10.36 5.48
CA GLN A 201 8.79 -9.21 5.96
C GLN A 201 8.31 -8.31 4.80
N LEU A 202 9.23 -7.84 3.95
CA LEU A 202 8.89 -6.96 2.83
C LEU A 202 8.10 -7.67 1.71
N PRO A 203 8.49 -8.89 1.26
CA PRO A 203 7.73 -9.61 0.24
C PRO A 203 6.27 -9.87 0.60
N VAL A 204 5.98 -10.24 1.85
CA VAL A 204 4.58 -10.49 2.27
C VAL A 204 3.73 -9.24 2.15
N LEU A 205 4.25 -8.08 2.54
CA LEU A 205 3.55 -6.81 2.38
C LEU A 205 3.23 -6.54 0.90
N THR A 206 4.20 -6.74 0.02
CA THR A 206 4.01 -6.60 -1.42
C THR A 206 2.93 -7.54 -1.95
N LEU A 207 2.94 -8.80 -1.52
CA LEU A 207 1.93 -9.78 -1.95
C LEU A 207 0.51 -9.35 -1.57
N VAL A 208 0.30 -8.73 -0.40
CA VAL A 208 -1.01 -8.18 -0.01
C VAL A 208 -1.43 -7.03 -0.94
N TRP A 209 -0.53 -6.09 -1.23
CA TRP A 209 -0.81 -5.01 -2.17
C TRP A 209 -1.15 -5.54 -3.57
N LEU A 210 -0.40 -6.53 -4.04
CA LEU A 210 -0.61 -7.15 -5.34
C LEU A 210 -1.90 -7.97 -5.39
N ALA A 211 -2.26 -8.67 -4.30
CA ALA A 211 -3.51 -9.42 -4.21
C ALA A 211 -4.72 -8.49 -4.36
N ILE A 212 -4.71 -7.33 -3.67
CA ILE A 212 -5.77 -6.34 -3.80
C ILE A 212 -5.79 -5.75 -5.22
N SER A 213 -4.63 -5.40 -5.77
CA SER A 213 -4.52 -4.89 -7.14
C SER A 213 -5.04 -5.90 -8.17
N LEU A 214 -4.74 -7.18 -7.97
CA LEU A 214 -5.22 -8.27 -8.81
C LEU A 214 -6.74 -8.45 -8.71
N LEU A 215 -7.30 -8.42 -7.50
CA LEU A 215 -8.76 -8.48 -7.30
C LEU A 215 -9.47 -7.31 -7.98
N LEU A 216 -8.94 -6.09 -7.86
CA LEU A 216 -9.47 -4.92 -8.55
C LEU A 216 -9.40 -5.05 -10.08
N LEU A 217 -8.28 -5.58 -10.61
CA LEU A 217 -8.13 -5.84 -12.03
C LEU A 217 -9.13 -6.89 -12.53
N LEU A 218 -9.28 -8.01 -11.81
CA LEU A 218 -10.23 -9.06 -12.17
C LEU A 218 -11.68 -8.56 -12.13
N ARG A 219 -12.01 -7.75 -11.15
CA ARG A 219 -13.33 -7.07 -11.06
C ARG A 219 -13.53 -6.10 -12.22
N TYR A 220 -12.53 -5.31 -12.56
CA TYR A 220 -12.58 -4.41 -13.71
C TYR A 220 -12.80 -5.16 -15.03
N LEU A 221 -12.13 -6.30 -15.21
CA LEU A 221 -12.30 -7.14 -16.41
C LEU A 221 -13.69 -7.78 -16.50
N ALA A 222 -14.33 -8.06 -15.34
CA ALA A 222 -15.68 -8.62 -15.29
C ALA A 222 -16.76 -7.55 -15.47
N THR A 223 -16.59 -6.40 -14.82
CA THR A 223 -17.54 -5.28 -14.82
C THR A 223 -16.76 -3.96 -14.98
N PRO A 224 -16.56 -3.47 -16.20
CA PRO A 224 -15.80 -2.25 -16.44
C PRO A 224 -16.44 -1.05 -15.73
N GLY A 225 -15.68 -0.42 -14.84
CA GLY A 225 -16.10 0.78 -14.11
C GLY A 225 -14.92 1.74 -13.92
N THR A 226 -15.14 3.01 -14.15
CA THR A 226 -14.07 4.03 -14.06
C THR A 226 -13.44 4.09 -12.67
N TRP A 227 -14.24 3.92 -11.61
CA TRP A 227 -13.76 3.93 -10.23
C TRP A 227 -12.83 2.74 -9.91
N LEU A 228 -13.10 1.55 -10.47
CA LEU A 228 -12.23 0.37 -10.31
C LEU A 228 -10.85 0.59 -10.93
N LEU A 229 -10.83 1.23 -12.10
CA LEU A 229 -9.59 1.58 -12.77
C LEU A 229 -8.77 2.61 -11.98
N GLN A 230 -9.44 3.60 -11.41
CA GLN A 230 -8.80 4.60 -10.54
C GLN A 230 -8.27 3.96 -9.24
N ALA A 231 -9.05 3.10 -8.60
CA ALA A 231 -8.62 2.34 -7.43
C ALA A 231 -7.40 1.46 -7.74
N MET A 232 -7.39 0.74 -8.86
CA MET A 232 -6.25 -0.05 -9.30
C MET A 232 -5.01 0.84 -9.53
N ARG A 233 -5.16 2.00 -10.19
CA ARG A 233 -4.06 2.97 -10.36
C ARG A 233 -3.48 3.40 -9.01
N LEU A 234 -4.33 3.73 -8.04
CA LEU A 234 -3.91 4.13 -6.70
C LEU A 234 -3.08 3.02 -6.01
N PHE A 235 -3.54 1.76 -6.07
CA PHE A 235 -2.81 0.64 -5.49
C PHE A 235 -1.49 0.37 -6.20
N VAL A 236 -1.43 0.47 -7.53
CA VAL A 236 -0.17 0.33 -8.30
C VAL A 236 0.80 1.45 -7.94
N ILE A 237 0.35 2.69 -7.80
CA ILE A 237 1.17 3.80 -7.31
C ILE A 237 1.69 3.49 -5.89
N GLY A 238 0.83 2.98 -5.01
CA GLY A 238 1.22 2.55 -3.66
C GLY A 238 2.31 1.48 -3.67
N VAL A 239 2.22 0.48 -4.55
CA VAL A 239 3.28 -0.54 -4.75
C VAL A 239 4.59 0.11 -5.19
N VAL A 240 4.55 1.07 -6.13
CA VAL A 240 5.74 1.79 -6.58
C VAL A 240 6.35 2.62 -5.45
N LEU A 241 5.53 3.32 -4.67
CA LEU A 241 6.02 4.08 -3.51
C LEU A 241 6.62 3.15 -2.45
N LYS A 242 5.94 2.04 -2.13
CA LYS A 242 6.47 1.02 -1.20
C LYS A 242 7.83 0.51 -1.68
N LEU A 243 7.95 0.18 -2.97
CA LEU A 243 9.18 -0.28 -3.57
C LEU A 243 10.31 0.75 -3.45
N LEU A 244 10.03 2.03 -3.71
CA LEU A 244 11.03 3.10 -3.65
C LEU A 244 11.49 3.39 -2.21
N PHE A 245 10.57 3.40 -1.24
CA PHE A 245 10.87 3.81 0.13
C PHE A 245 11.24 2.67 1.07
N PHE A 246 10.85 1.42 0.78
CA PHE A 246 11.07 0.28 1.66
C PHE A 246 11.92 -0.82 1.01
N ASP A 247 11.64 -1.22 -0.23
CA ASP A 247 12.31 -2.35 -0.84
C ASP A 247 13.70 -1.97 -1.39
N LEU A 248 13.83 -0.83 -2.07
CA LEU A 248 15.13 -0.35 -2.57
C LEU A 248 16.15 -0.08 -1.44
N PRO A 249 15.79 0.55 -0.31
CA PRO A 249 16.70 0.72 0.82
C PRO A 249 17.19 -0.60 1.42
N SER A 250 16.48 -1.73 1.22
CA SER A 250 16.91 -3.07 1.70
C SER A 250 18.25 -3.54 1.11
N TRP A 251 18.74 -2.90 0.04
CA TRP A 251 20.11 -3.11 -0.48
C TRP A 251 21.20 -2.31 0.26
N ASP A 252 20.87 -1.59 1.36
CA ASP A 252 21.81 -0.72 2.07
C ASP A 252 22.57 0.21 1.09
N LEU A 253 21.81 0.90 0.23
CA LEU A 253 22.34 1.83 -0.74
C LEU A 253 22.84 3.08 0.00
N ASN A 254 24.04 3.03 0.54
CA ASN A 254 24.72 4.23 1.01
C ASN A 254 25.26 5.00 -0.21
N LEU A 255 24.70 6.16 -0.48
CA LEU A 255 25.34 7.19 -1.29
C LEU A 255 26.59 7.59 -0.53
N GLY A 256 27.68 6.87 -0.80
CA GLY A 256 28.88 6.92 -0.02
C GLY A 256 29.49 8.29 0.04
N GLN A 257 30.01 8.63 1.20
CA GLN A 257 30.95 9.71 1.40
C GLN A 257 31.95 9.75 0.24
N ILE A 258 32.04 10.89 -0.39
CA ILE A 258 33.13 11.26 -1.31
C ILE A 258 34.41 11.04 -0.52
N ALA A 259 35.05 9.89 -0.69
CA ALA A 259 36.40 9.70 -0.18
C ALA A 259 37.27 10.72 -0.92
N SER A 260 37.99 11.53 -0.19
CA SER A 260 38.58 12.80 -0.58
C SER A 260 39.65 12.75 -1.69
N ASN A 261 39.81 11.65 -2.41
CA ASN A 261 40.80 11.53 -3.49
C ASN A 261 40.28 10.87 -4.78
N ASP A 262 39.00 10.44 -4.86
CA ASP A 262 38.42 9.90 -6.09
C ASP A 262 37.08 10.55 -6.38
N SER A 263 37.04 11.41 -7.37
CA SER A 263 35.91 12.23 -7.83
C SER A 263 34.79 11.42 -8.52
N VAL A 264 34.55 10.15 -8.14
CA VAL A 264 33.51 9.31 -8.76
C VAL A 264 32.51 8.84 -7.70
N LEU A 265 31.26 9.24 -7.87
CA LEU A 265 30.10 8.72 -7.13
C LEU A 265 30.06 7.19 -7.27
N THR A 266 30.55 6.48 -6.27
CA THR A 266 30.41 5.02 -6.18
C THR A 266 29.25 4.67 -5.25
N LEU A 267 28.22 4.04 -5.79
CA LEU A 267 27.21 3.38 -5.00
C LEU A 267 27.88 2.26 -4.19
N ARG A 268 27.98 2.43 -2.87
CA ARG A 268 28.59 1.45 -1.97
C ARG A 268 27.47 0.69 -1.26
N TYR A 269 27.48 -0.63 -1.37
CA TYR A 269 26.60 -1.50 -0.60
C TYR A 269 27.20 -1.72 0.76
N GLY A 270 26.44 -1.42 1.83
CA GLY A 270 26.90 -1.54 3.22
C GLY A 270 26.63 -2.90 3.85
N GLY A 271 25.71 -3.68 3.30
CA GLY A 271 25.26 -4.97 3.86
C GLY A 271 26.04 -6.17 3.34
N ALA A 272 26.13 -7.24 4.17
CA ALA A 272 26.61 -8.55 3.73
C ALA A 272 25.59 -9.19 2.79
N TYR A 273 26.03 -9.68 1.62
CA TYR A 273 25.17 -10.43 0.71
C TYR A 273 24.77 -11.76 1.35
N SER A 274 23.48 -12.02 1.42
CA SER A 274 22.92 -13.30 1.87
C SER A 274 22.06 -13.89 0.77
N PHE A 275 22.26 -15.17 0.46
CA PHE A 275 21.46 -15.88 -0.54
C PHE A 275 19.97 -15.91 -0.16
N GLN A 276 19.66 -15.99 1.14
CA GLN A 276 18.28 -15.91 1.63
C GLN A 276 17.63 -14.58 1.33
N LEU A 277 18.33 -13.47 1.59
CA LEU A 277 17.84 -12.13 1.27
C LEU A 277 17.69 -11.93 -0.24
N ALA A 278 18.63 -12.43 -1.04
CA ALA A 278 18.57 -12.40 -2.49
C ALA A 278 17.32 -13.14 -3.03
N LEU A 279 17.04 -14.32 -2.49
CA LEU A 279 15.85 -15.11 -2.87
C LEU A 279 14.54 -14.37 -2.49
N MET A 280 14.49 -13.74 -1.33
CA MET A 280 13.31 -12.99 -0.90
C MET A 280 13.11 -11.74 -1.76
N ARG A 281 14.18 -11.01 -2.10
CA ARG A 281 14.12 -9.89 -3.06
C ARG A 281 13.69 -10.35 -4.46
N LEU A 282 14.21 -11.50 -4.91
CA LEU A 282 13.77 -12.10 -6.18
C LEU A 282 12.26 -12.40 -6.17
N LEU A 283 11.75 -12.99 -5.09
CA LEU A 283 10.32 -13.28 -4.93
C LEU A 283 9.49 -11.99 -4.99
N ASP A 284 9.92 -10.95 -4.30
CA ASP A 284 9.25 -9.66 -4.25
C ASP A 284 9.15 -9.00 -5.63
N PHE A 285 10.30 -8.81 -6.28
CA PHE A 285 10.36 -8.18 -7.60
C PHE A 285 9.71 -9.04 -8.70
N ALA A 286 9.86 -10.37 -8.64
CA ALA A 286 9.21 -11.28 -9.58
C ALA A 286 7.68 -11.22 -9.46
N ALA A 287 7.14 -11.10 -8.24
CA ALA A 287 5.71 -10.93 -8.02
C ALA A 287 5.20 -9.61 -8.63
N ILE A 288 5.90 -8.50 -8.39
CA ILE A 288 5.53 -7.19 -8.95
C ILE A 288 5.60 -7.21 -10.48
N ILE A 289 6.73 -7.67 -11.04
CA ILE A 289 6.93 -7.75 -12.49
C ILE A 289 5.90 -8.69 -13.13
N GLY A 290 5.65 -9.83 -12.50
CA GLY A 290 4.64 -10.80 -12.93
C GLY A 290 3.23 -10.19 -12.98
N PHE A 291 2.83 -9.44 -11.95
CA PHE A 291 1.56 -8.71 -11.93
C PHE A 291 1.48 -7.65 -13.03
N LEU A 292 2.53 -6.83 -13.19
CA LEU A 292 2.56 -5.80 -14.24
C LEU A 292 2.46 -6.39 -15.65
N LEU A 293 3.17 -7.49 -15.90
CA LEU A 293 3.09 -8.21 -17.19
C LEU A 293 1.73 -8.88 -17.40
N PHE A 294 1.13 -9.43 -16.35
CA PHE A 294 -0.23 -9.98 -16.39
C PHE A 294 -1.26 -8.90 -16.73
N ALA A 295 -1.21 -7.74 -16.01
CA ALA A 295 -2.06 -6.61 -16.29
C ALA A 295 -1.86 -6.07 -17.72
N TYR A 296 -0.60 -5.92 -18.15
CA TYR A 296 -0.25 -5.54 -19.54
C TYR A 296 -0.90 -6.45 -20.60
N ARG A 297 -0.93 -7.77 -20.34
CA ARG A 297 -1.52 -8.74 -21.28
C ARG A 297 -3.04 -8.74 -21.27
N ARG A 298 -3.67 -8.41 -20.13
CA ARG A 298 -5.13 -8.50 -19.95
C ARG A 298 -5.86 -7.22 -20.30
N LEU A 299 -5.21 -6.05 -20.17
CA LEU A 299 -5.83 -4.78 -20.53
C LEU A 299 -5.91 -4.64 -22.06
N SER A 300 -7.11 -4.30 -22.52
CA SER A 300 -7.40 -4.07 -23.94
C SER A 300 -6.82 -2.73 -24.42
N THR A 301 -6.50 -2.64 -25.70
CA THR A 301 -6.07 -1.41 -26.36
C THR A 301 -7.23 -0.61 -26.98
N ASN A 302 -8.47 -1.09 -26.85
CA ASN A 302 -9.62 -0.52 -27.55
C ASN A 302 -10.05 0.87 -27.05
N ASN A 303 -9.65 1.26 -25.84
CA ASN A 303 -9.91 2.59 -25.27
C ASN A 303 -8.57 3.32 -25.08
N GLU A 304 -8.51 4.62 -25.40
CA GLU A 304 -7.28 5.42 -25.25
C GLU A 304 -6.74 5.40 -23.81
N ASP A 305 -7.61 5.52 -22.81
CA ASP A 305 -7.22 5.47 -21.40
C ASP A 305 -6.56 4.15 -20.99
N THR A 306 -7.13 3.01 -21.42
CA THR A 306 -6.58 1.69 -21.13
C THR A 306 -5.32 1.40 -21.94
N GLY A 307 -5.22 1.94 -23.15
CA GLY A 307 -4.04 1.85 -24.00
C GLY A 307 -2.81 2.51 -23.38
N ASN A 308 -2.97 3.72 -22.87
CA ASN A 308 -1.92 4.47 -22.17
C ASN A 308 -1.45 3.73 -20.91
N ILE A 309 -2.38 3.27 -20.05
CA ILE A 309 -2.05 2.51 -18.84
C ILE A 309 -1.28 1.24 -19.18
N ARG A 310 -1.71 0.52 -20.20
CA ARG A 310 -1.04 -0.70 -20.67
C ARG A 310 0.42 -0.43 -21.03
N GLN A 311 0.71 0.65 -21.76
CA GLN A 311 2.09 1.00 -22.14
C GLN A 311 2.94 1.32 -20.89
N TRP A 312 2.39 2.08 -19.94
CA TRP A 312 3.06 2.38 -18.67
C TRP A 312 3.35 1.13 -17.85
N LEU A 313 2.41 0.19 -17.76
CA LEU A 313 2.63 -1.07 -17.03
C LEU A 313 3.73 -1.92 -17.67
N GLY A 314 3.76 -2.02 -19.01
CA GLY A 314 4.82 -2.71 -19.73
C GLY A 314 6.19 -2.06 -19.56
N GLY A 315 6.25 -0.73 -19.64
CA GLY A 315 7.46 0.05 -19.40
C GLY A 315 7.97 -0.10 -17.97
N ALA A 316 7.08 0.03 -16.99
CA ALA A 316 7.41 -0.14 -15.58
C ALA A 316 7.96 -1.53 -15.27
N ALA A 317 7.37 -2.60 -15.84
CA ALA A 317 7.89 -3.96 -15.68
C ALA A 317 9.32 -4.12 -16.20
N LEU A 318 9.64 -3.50 -17.34
CA LEU A 318 11.00 -3.55 -17.91
C LEU A 318 11.99 -2.73 -17.06
N VAL A 319 11.61 -1.54 -16.60
CA VAL A 319 12.45 -0.71 -15.72
C VAL A 319 12.72 -1.42 -14.41
N LEU A 320 11.71 -2.04 -13.79
CA LEU A 320 11.87 -2.78 -12.54
C LEU A 320 12.77 -4.00 -12.73
N LEU A 321 12.61 -4.74 -13.82
CA LEU A 321 13.46 -5.88 -14.14
C LEU A 321 14.93 -5.45 -14.31
N PHE A 322 15.16 -4.35 -15.05
CA PHE A 322 16.50 -3.80 -15.24
C PHE A 322 17.13 -3.34 -13.92
N THR A 323 16.36 -2.61 -13.10
CA THR A 323 16.81 -2.14 -11.79
C THR A 323 17.16 -3.30 -10.86
N PHE A 324 16.26 -4.28 -10.75
CA PHE A 324 16.48 -5.49 -9.93
C PHE A 324 17.76 -6.24 -10.35
N LEU A 325 17.88 -6.56 -11.64
CA LEU A 325 19.05 -7.28 -12.14
C LEU A 325 20.35 -6.49 -11.92
N SER A 326 20.31 -5.16 -12.11
CA SER A 326 21.47 -4.30 -11.90
C SER A 326 21.90 -4.26 -10.43
N LEU A 327 20.96 -4.14 -9.50
CA LEU A 327 21.22 -4.10 -8.07
C LEU A 327 21.68 -5.46 -7.56
N GLU A 328 21.03 -6.53 -7.95
CA GLU A 328 21.35 -7.88 -7.48
C GLU A 328 22.71 -8.37 -7.97
N ILE A 329 23.02 -8.19 -9.26
CA ILE A 329 24.35 -8.52 -9.80
C ILE A 329 25.44 -7.67 -9.16
N ASN A 330 25.18 -6.38 -8.98
CA ASN A 330 26.16 -5.51 -8.34
C ASN A 330 26.43 -5.94 -6.87
N SER A 331 25.40 -6.30 -6.12
CA SER A 331 25.49 -6.80 -4.75
C SER A 331 26.25 -8.13 -4.68
N LEU A 332 25.90 -9.07 -5.56
CA LEU A 332 26.55 -10.39 -5.66
C LEU A 332 28.03 -10.26 -6.00
N LEU A 333 28.36 -9.45 -7.00
CA LEU A 333 29.74 -9.25 -7.43
C LEU A 333 30.55 -8.49 -6.38
N SER A 334 29.96 -7.57 -5.63
CA SER A 334 30.64 -6.85 -4.56
C SER A 334 31.12 -7.78 -3.45
N GLN A 335 30.40 -8.87 -3.17
CA GLN A 335 30.72 -9.82 -2.14
C GLN A 335 31.69 -10.91 -2.62
N TYR A 336 31.43 -11.53 -3.79
CA TYR A 336 32.19 -12.71 -4.23
C TYR A 336 33.36 -12.40 -5.15
N VAL A 337 33.24 -11.37 -6.03
CA VAL A 337 34.26 -11.01 -7.02
C VAL A 337 34.36 -9.49 -7.17
N PRO A 338 34.93 -8.78 -6.16
CA PRO A 338 34.95 -7.30 -6.17
C PRO A 338 35.62 -6.70 -7.39
N GLY A 339 36.67 -7.34 -7.93
CA GLY A 339 37.41 -6.85 -9.11
C GLY A 339 36.60 -6.90 -10.42
N LEU A 340 35.56 -7.75 -10.50
CA LEU A 340 34.71 -7.86 -11.69
C LEU A 340 33.45 -6.98 -11.61
N ARG A 341 33.24 -6.28 -10.50
CA ARG A 341 31.99 -5.56 -10.21
C ARG A 341 31.58 -4.58 -11.30
N SER A 342 32.45 -3.65 -11.69
CA SER A 342 32.12 -2.62 -12.71
C SER A 342 31.92 -3.24 -14.07
N GLY A 343 32.80 -4.15 -14.50
CA GLY A 343 32.69 -4.85 -15.77
C GLY A 343 31.45 -5.76 -15.87
N GLY A 344 31.15 -6.51 -14.80
CA GLY A 344 29.98 -7.39 -14.77
C GLY A 344 28.65 -6.65 -14.91
N VAL A 345 28.51 -5.48 -14.28
CA VAL A 345 27.33 -4.63 -14.47
C VAL A 345 27.24 -4.13 -15.92
N SER A 346 28.37 -3.74 -16.52
CA SER A 346 28.40 -3.28 -17.92
C SER A 346 28.02 -4.42 -18.90
N ILE A 347 28.46 -5.64 -18.64
CA ILE A 347 28.06 -6.83 -19.42
C ILE A 347 26.54 -7.07 -19.29
N LEU A 348 26.00 -7.05 -18.07
CA LEU A 348 24.55 -7.19 -17.88
C LEU A 348 23.77 -6.14 -18.67
N TRP A 349 24.15 -4.88 -18.59
CA TRP A 349 23.47 -3.79 -19.28
C TRP A 349 23.55 -3.95 -20.80
N SER A 350 24.68 -4.44 -21.32
CA SER A 350 24.85 -4.74 -22.74
C SER A 350 23.90 -5.85 -23.20
N ILE A 351 23.83 -6.96 -22.43
CA ILE A 351 22.94 -8.08 -22.74
C ILE A 351 21.48 -7.62 -22.69
N PHE A 352 21.12 -6.83 -21.70
CA PHE A 352 19.76 -6.30 -21.55
C PHE A 352 19.39 -5.36 -22.70
N GLY A 353 20.27 -4.43 -23.07
CA GLY A 353 20.09 -3.53 -24.22
C GLY A 353 19.92 -4.29 -25.53
N LEU A 354 20.78 -5.30 -25.79
CA LEU A 354 20.65 -6.16 -26.95
C LEU A 354 19.33 -6.92 -26.99
N SER A 355 18.90 -7.44 -25.84
CA SER A 355 17.62 -8.14 -25.69
C SER A 355 16.43 -7.22 -26.00
N LEU A 356 16.48 -5.94 -25.57
CA LEU A 356 15.47 -4.94 -25.90
C LEU A 356 15.42 -4.62 -27.39
N VAL A 357 16.57 -4.44 -28.05
CA VAL A 357 16.64 -4.21 -29.49
C VAL A 357 16.06 -5.38 -30.25
N PHE A 358 16.46 -6.61 -29.92
CA PHE A 358 15.95 -7.83 -30.54
C PHE A 358 14.43 -8.00 -30.34
N ALA A 359 13.94 -7.81 -29.10
CA ALA A 359 12.51 -7.84 -28.80
C ALA A 359 11.74 -6.74 -29.54
N GLY A 360 12.33 -5.55 -29.66
CA GLY A 360 11.76 -4.42 -30.39
C GLY A 360 11.65 -4.68 -31.90
N ILE A 361 12.62 -5.38 -32.49
CA ILE A 361 12.58 -5.82 -33.88
C ILE A 361 11.49 -6.87 -34.06
N LYS A 362 11.51 -7.94 -33.24
CA LYS A 362 10.56 -9.06 -33.36
C LYS A 362 9.11 -8.61 -33.15
N ARG A 363 8.87 -7.67 -32.26
CA ARG A 363 7.52 -7.17 -31.93
C ARG A 363 7.11 -5.89 -32.66
N GLN A 364 7.98 -5.37 -33.54
CA GLN A 364 7.76 -4.13 -34.29
C GLN A 364 7.46 -2.89 -33.40
N ILE A 365 8.07 -2.85 -32.20
CA ILE A 365 7.89 -1.75 -31.23
C ILE A 365 9.10 -0.81 -31.30
N SER A 366 8.92 0.37 -31.90
CA SER A 366 10.00 1.36 -32.07
C SER A 366 10.58 1.87 -30.74
N ALA A 367 9.74 2.04 -29.72
CA ALA A 367 10.17 2.48 -28.39
C ALA A 367 11.20 1.53 -27.75
N LEU A 368 10.98 0.18 -27.85
CA LEU A 368 11.94 -0.79 -27.31
C LEU A 368 13.29 -0.75 -28.02
N ARG A 369 13.29 -0.54 -29.35
CA ARG A 369 14.52 -0.39 -30.12
C ARG A 369 15.30 0.83 -29.71
N LEU A 370 14.60 1.97 -29.57
CA LEU A 370 15.22 3.24 -29.17
C LEU A 370 15.81 3.15 -27.76
N VAL A 371 15.07 2.62 -26.78
CA VAL A 371 15.55 2.43 -25.41
C VAL A 371 16.76 1.48 -25.37
N GLY A 372 16.72 0.38 -26.13
CA GLY A 372 17.86 -0.54 -26.23
C GLY A 372 19.11 0.12 -26.81
N LEU A 373 18.98 0.93 -27.87
CA LEU A 373 20.10 1.69 -28.45
C LEU A 373 20.62 2.76 -27.49
N ALA A 374 19.74 3.48 -26.80
CA ALA A 374 20.13 4.47 -25.79
C ALA A 374 20.90 3.82 -24.64
N LEU A 375 20.45 2.65 -24.17
CA LEU A 375 21.14 1.87 -23.15
C LEU A 375 22.53 1.43 -23.64
N PHE A 376 22.66 1.01 -24.90
CA PHE A 376 23.94 0.67 -25.51
C PHE A 376 24.92 1.85 -25.55
N ALA A 377 24.42 3.05 -25.93
CA ALA A 377 25.21 4.27 -25.90
C ALA A 377 25.68 4.64 -24.48
N LEU A 378 24.78 4.46 -23.48
CA LEU A 378 25.10 4.68 -22.08
C LEU A 378 26.18 3.70 -21.58
N VAL A 379 26.08 2.43 -21.96
CA VAL A 379 27.09 1.41 -21.60
C VAL A 379 28.43 1.73 -22.25
N ALA A 380 28.44 2.09 -23.52
CA ALA A 380 29.66 2.50 -24.20
C ALA A 380 30.33 3.68 -23.50
N TRP A 381 29.54 4.72 -23.18
CA TRP A 381 30.04 5.87 -22.41
C TRP A 381 30.59 5.45 -21.04
N LYS A 382 29.86 4.62 -20.28
CA LYS A 382 30.30 4.12 -18.98
C LYS A 382 31.60 3.33 -19.06
N VAL A 383 31.71 2.41 -20.03
CA VAL A 383 32.90 1.61 -20.22
C VAL A 383 34.11 2.48 -20.56
N PHE A 384 33.96 3.46 -21.47
CA PHE A 384 35.06 4.35 -21.85
C PHE A 384 35.52 5.25 -20.69
N PHE A 385 34.61 5.90 -19.99
CA PHE A 385 34.97 6.94 -19.04
C PHE A 385 35.10 6.44 -17.60
N ILE A 386 34.48 5.31 -17.23
CA ILE A 386 34.46 4.82 -15.85
C ILE A 386 35.25 3.51 -15.73
N ASP A 387 34.93 2.49 -16.53
CA ASP A 387 35.48 1.16 -16.34
C ASP A 387 36.93 1.04 -16.82
N LEU A 388 37.22 1.62 -17.99
CA LEU A 388 38.59 1.60 -18.55
C LEU A 388 39.58 2.48 -17.79
N ALA A 389 39.11 3.58 -17.18
CA ALA A 389 39.98 4.48 -16.42
C ALA A 389 40.64 3.79 -15.20
N ARG A 390 40.06 2.69 -14.70
CA ARG A 390 40.49 1.96 -13.50
C ARG A 390 41.20 0.64 -13.78
N LEU A 391 41.30 0.22 -15.06
CA LEU A 391 41.88 -1.07 -15.42
C LEU A 391 43.37 -0.95 -15.74
N ASP A 392 44.14 -1.97 -15.33
CA ASP A 392 45.48 -2.16 -15.81
C ASP A 392 45.52 -2.34 -17.32
N GLN A 393 46.65 -2.03 -17.93
CA GLN A 393 46.82 -1.86 -19.37
C GLN A 393 46.36 -3.09 -20.19
N ILE A 394 46.55 -4.31 -19.68
CA ILE A 394 46.16 -5.56 -20.37
C ILE A 394 44.64 -5.74 -20.39
N TYR A 395 43.95 -5.52 -19.29
CA TYR A 395 42.50 -5.64 -19.20
C TYR A 395 41.78 -4.58 -20.02
N ARG A 396 42.37 -3.40 -20.17
CA ARG A 396 41.89 -2.32 -21.05
C ARG A 396 41.85 -2.75 -22.49
N ILE A 397 42.92 -3.43 -22.99
CA ILE A 397 43.02 -3.93 -24.36
C ILE A 397 41.94 -4.99 -24.63
N ILE A 398 41.78 -5.96 -23.72
CA ILE A 398 40.75 -7.00 -23.81
C ILE A 398 39.34 -6.38 -23.85
N ALA A 399 39.05 -5.42 -22.98
CA ALA A 399 37.77 -4.73 -22.96
C ALA A 399 37.47 -3.99 -24.26
N PHE A 400 38.47 -3.35 -24.89
CA PHE A 400 38.32 -2.71 -26.20
C PHE A 400 38.03 -3.70 -27.33
N ILE A 401 38.67 -4.87 -27.32
CA ILE A 401 38.40 -5.93 -28.33
C ILE A 401 36.96 -6.42 -28.21
N VAL A 402 36.51 -6.72 -26.98
CA VAL A 402 35.15 -7.20 -26.74
C VAL A 402 34.10 -6.14 -27.10
N LEU A 403 34.33 -4.89 -26.72
CA LEU A 403 33.44 -3.79 -27.07
C LEU A 403 33.40 -3.55 -28.57
N GLY A 404 34.53 -3.62 -29.24
CA GLY A 404 34.62 -3.52 -30.70
C GLY A 404 33.84 -4.62 -31.41
N MET A 405 33.94 -5.88 -30.95
CA MET A 405 33.14 -6.97 -31.48
C MET A 405 31.65 -6.79 -31.25
N LEU A 406 31.25 -6.33 -30.07
CA LEU A 406 29.85 -6.03 -29.77
C LEU A 406 29.31 -4.86 -30.63
N ALA A 407 30.10 -3.81 -30.82
CA ALA A 407 29.73 -2.68 -31.68
C ALA A 407 29.58 -3.11 -33.14
N LEU A 408 30.52 -3.91 -33.65
CA LEU A 408 30.43 -4.48 -35.01
C LEU A 408 29.22 -5.41 -35.18
N GLY A 409 28.94 -6.25 -34.17
CA GLY A 409 27.74 -7.07 -34.14
C GLY A 409 26.46 -6.23 -34.15
N GLY A 410 26.38 -5.18 -33.35
CA GLY A 410 25.26 -4.24 -33.35
C GLY A 410 25.07 -3.52 -34.68
N ALA A 411 26.17 -3.04 -35.27
CA ALA A 411 26.17 -2.39 -36.61
C ALA A 411 25.76 -3.34 -37.69
N PHE A 412 26.23 -4.60 -37.66
CA PHE A 412 25.84 -5.64 -38.62
C PHE A 412 24.33 -5.96 -38.52
N PHE A 413 23.80 -6.12 -37.32
CA PHE A 413 22.37 -6.29 -37.12
C PHE A 413 21.56 -5.07 -37.60
N TYR A 414 22.03 -3.87 -37.30
CA TYR A 414 21.39 -2.64 -37.80
C TYR A 414 21.33 -2.60 -39.31
N MET A 415 22.45 -2.81 -39.99
CA MET A 415 22.50 -2.82 -41.48
C MET A 415 21.62 -3.90 -42.09
N ARG A 416 21.62 -5.11 -41.53
CA ARG A 416 20.80 -6.21 -42.04
C ARG A 416 19.30 -5.96 -41.89
N TYR A 417 18.88 -5.23 -40.86
CA TYR A 417 17.48 -4.93 -40.58
C TYR A 417 17.10 -3.46 -40.76
N GLN A 418 17.92 -2.68 -41.45
CA GLN A 418 17.73 -1.26 -41.68
C GLN A 418 16.36 -0.89 -42.25
N GLN A 419 15.83 -1.71 -43.21
CA GLN A 419 14.50 -1.50 -43.79
C GLN A 419 13.34 -1.69 -42.79
N THR A 420 13.58 -2.45 -41.72
CA THR A 420 12.61 -2.64 -40.63
C THR A 420 12.68 -1.53 -39.58
N PHE A 421 13.83 -0.85 -39.50
CA PHE A 421 14.03 0.30 -38.57
C PHE A 421 13.49 1.62 -39.15
N ILE A 422 13.67 1.81 -40.47
CA ILE A 422 13.11 2.96 -41.17
C ILE A 422 11.77 2.47 -41.73
N GLY A 423 10.68 2.77 -41.03
CA GLY A 423 9.33 2.44 -41.47
C GLY A 423 9.15 2.88 -42.92
N LYS A 424 8.53 2.03 -43.79
CA LYS A 424 8.15 2.41 -45.15
C LYS A 424 7.56 3.81 -45.13
N PRO A 425 8.07 4.75 -45.97
CA PRO A 425 7.36 5.99 -46.15
C PRO A 425 5.93 5.63 -46.61
N ALA A 426 4.94 6.29 -46.00
CA ALA A 426 3.55 6.17 -46.41
C ALA A 426 3.53 6.60 -47.90
N ASP A 427 3.32 5.64 -48.78
CA ASP A 427 3.09 5.91 -50.19
C ASP A 427 1.94 6.89 -50.27
N GLY A 428 2.27 8.10 -50.73
CA GLY A 428 1.30 9.14 -50.99
C GLY A 428 0.29 8.61 -52.02
N LYS A 429 -0.94 8.51 -51.66
CA LYS A 429 -2.05 8.48 -52.59
C LYS A 429 -2.10 9.84 -53.28
N SER A 430 -1.46 9.94 -54.44
CA SER A 430 -1.76 10.92 -55.47
C SER A 430 -2.69 10.25 -56.47
N SER A 431 -3.93 10.60 -56.44
CA SER A 431 -4.85 10.84 -57.59
C SER A 431 -6.29 10.79 -57.10
#